data_cea2b006969d7b89f3ca9b9d7dcce1d6
#
_entry.id   cea2b006969d7b89f3ca9b9d7dcce1d6
#
_cell.length_a   1.000
_cell.length_b   1.000
_cell.length_c   1.000
_cell.angle_alpha   90.00
_cell.angle_beta   90.00
_cell.angle_gamma   90.00
#
_symmetry.space_group_name_H-M   'P 1'
#
loop_
_entity.id
_entity.type
_entity.pdbx_description
1 polymer ?
#
loop_
_entity_poly.entity_id
_entity_poly.type
_entity_poly.pdbx_seq_one_letter_code
_entity_poly.pdbx_strand_id
1 'polypeptide(L)'
;MSKLILDKLKVLRPLIKSKGLPCEKYGVVKDGILYFGNGFIQAEIPIEIPFNCCIDLYQLETVLRNVKGESVIINKDNKVFVHFDETDYNIETLPIDSLNHTINFFNAQTSVKCDESPCIFKWLCGIAEGYVQPIGNEQNVDFLCETLIIHNGTLVCTDKYNIIQGILDFNMPTMALPLSAIIFFNKIKKEDIVGMGLVNEFLLIEFVNGLKFYMPNLAHNQIERIITTYNRLVGTLDRVWEAPNIEIPVLVKEQINLINKISLQNAVFFNNTFCRAENSEIHYPSFTNEPFIFKCLYRNLKVALFWGKYFKTNEKGMSFLSESSLIRGYIGKVLDD
;
A
#
# COMPACT_ATOMS: atom_id res chain seq x y z
N MET A 1 -18.12 -0.01 25.08
CA MET A 1 -18.65 0.08 23.68
C MET A 1 -17.89 1.12 22.86
N SER A 2 -17.86 2.38 23.22
CA SER A 2 -17.23 3.48 22.46
C SER A 2 -15.75 3.29 22.14
N LYS A 3 -14.94 2.77 23.08
CA LYS A 3 -13.52 2.50 22.87
C LYS A 3 -13.29 1.44 21.76
N LEU A 4 -14.09 0.39 21.73
CA LEU A 4 -13.99 -0.67 20.72
C LEU A 4 -14.34 -0.13 19.33
N ILE A 5 -15.38 0.69 19.23
CA ILE A 5 -15.78 1.37 17.98
C ILE A 5 -14.65 2.32 17.51
N LEU A 6 -14.11 3.12 18.44
CA LEU A 6 -13.00 4.04 18.11
C LEU A 6 -11.76 3.30 17.59
N ASP A 7 -11.41 2.16 18.19
CA ASP A 7 -10.24 1.38 17.76
C ASP A 7 -10.45 0.82 16.33
N LYS A 8 -11.67 0.38 16.01
CA LYS A 8 -12.04 -0.05 14.64
C LYS A 8 -12.00 1.11 13.64
N LEU A 9 -12.51 2.30 14.01
CA LEU A 9 -12.46 3.49 13.14
C LEU A 9 -11.02 3.98 12.90
N LYS A 10 -10.13 3.83 13.89
CA LYS A 10 -8.71 4.17 13.71
C LYS A 10 -8.05 3.37 12.59
N VAL A 11 -8.43 2.12 12.40
CA VAL A 11 -7.92 1.29 11.29
C VAL A 11 -8.38 1.84 9.95
N LEU A 12 -9.63 2.32 9.86
CA LEU A 12 -10.21 2.91 8.65
C LEU A 12 -9.78 4.37 8.39
N ARG A 13 -9.24 5.06 9.40
CA ARG A 13 -8.88 6.48 9.34
C ARG A 13 -8.09 6.90 8.10
N PRO A 14 -7.15 6.12 7.58
CA PRO A 14 -6.41 6.50 6.36
C PRO A 14 -7.30 6.65 5.12
N LEU A 15 -8.50 6.05 5.11
CA LEU A 15 -9.49 6.16 4.03
C LEU A 15 -10.48 7.29 4.28
N ILE A 16 -10.73 7.65 5.55
CA ILE A 16 -11.75 8.63 5.93
C ILE A 16 -11.22 10.05 5.67
N LYS A 17 -11.96 10.84 4.90
CA LYS A 17 -11.62 12.24 4.64
C LYS A 17 -12.62 13.19 5.31
N SER A 18 -12.13 14.26 5.91
CA SER A 18 -12.97 15.33 6.47
C SER A 18 -13.64 16.18 5.39
N LYS A 19 -12.97 16.29 4.23
CA LYS A 19 -13.45 17.00 3.03
C LYS A 19 -13.25 16.07 1.84
N GLY A 20 -14.32 15.66 1.18
CA GLY A 20 -14.26 14.73 0.07
C GLY A 20 -15.65 14.40 -0.45
N LEU A 21 -15.72 13.39 -1.32
CA LEU A 21 -16.98 12.85 -1.80
C LEU A 21 -17.75 12.17 -0.64
N PRO A 22 -19.09 12.06 -0.71
CA PRO A 22 -19.86 11.39 0.33
C PRO A 22 -19.32 9.99 0.68
N CYS A 23 -18.93 9.19 -0.31
CA CYS A 23 -18.34 7.86 -0.10
C CYS A 23 -16.98 7.86 0.63
N GLU A 24 -16.25 8.98 0.65
CA GLU A 24 -14.99 9.14 1.39
C GLU A 24 -15.19 9.65 2.82
N LYS A 25 -16.41 10.06 3.17
CA LYS A 25 -16.77 10.67 4.43
C LYS A 25 -17.74 9.83 5.25
N TYR A 26 -18.75 9.28 4.59
CA TYR A 26 -19.81 8.52 5.23
C TYR A 26 -19.64 7.01 5.10
N GLY A 27 -19.98 6.28 6.14
CA GLY A 27 -20.09 4.83 6.14
C GLY A 27 -21.50 4.35 6.40
N VAL A 28 -21.85 3.21 5.84
CA VAL A 28 -23.16 2.57 6.05
C VAL A 28 -23.01 1.46 7.09
N VAL A 29 -23.72 1.56 8.17
CA VAL A 29 -23.89 0.49 9.15
C VAL A 29 -25.14 -0.30 8.78
N LYS A 30 -24.98 -1.59 8.55
CA LYS A 30 -26.07 -2.51 8.25
C LYS A 30 -25.81 -3.84 8.93
N ASP A 31 -26.76 -4.29 9.73
CA ASP A 31 -26.72 -5.59 10.43
C ASP A 31 -25.43 -5.80 11.26
N GLY A 32 -24.97 -4.74 11.92
CA GLY A 32 -23.76 -4.77 12.76
C GLY A 32 -22.44 -4.76 11.99
N ILE A 33 -22.47 -4.49 10.69
CA ILE A 33 -21.28 -4.33 9.86
C ILE A 33 -21.23 -2.89 9.34
N LEU A 34 -20.08 -2.26 9.50
CA LEU A 34 -19.77 -0.98 8.88
C LEU A 34 -19.15 -1.22 7.49
N TYR A 35 -19.81 -0.71 6.47
CA TYR A 35 -19.34 -0.68 5.08
C TYR A 35 -18.83 0.71 4.76
N PHE A 36 -17.63 0.79 4.20
CA PHE A 36 -17.00 2.05 3.84
C PHE A 36 -16.15 1.89 2.60
N GLY A 37 -16.14 2.86 1.70
CA GLY A 37 -15.31 2.79 0.50
C GLY A 37 -15.35 4.04 -0.36
N ASN A 38 -14.31 4.23 -1.15
CA ASN A 38 -14.12 5.41 -2.00
C ASN A 38 -14.38 5.15 -3.50
N GLY A 39 -15.13 4.09 -3.83
CA GLY A 39 -15.40 3.68 -5.21
C GLY A 39 -14.31 2.78 -5.82
N PHE A 40 -13.09 2.78 -5.25
CA PHE A 40 -12.00 1.88 -5.66
C PHE A 40 -11.71 0.81 -4.62
N ILE A 41 -11.71 1.19 -3.36
CA ILE A 41 -11.38 0.34 -2.23
C ILE A 41 -12.60 0.31 -1.34
N GLN A 42 -12.97 -0.87 -0.89
CA GLN A 42 -14.03 -1.05 0.08
C GLN A 42 -13.50 -1.78 1.30
N ALA A 43 -13.97 -1.36 2.46
CA ALA A 43 -13.73 -2.01 3.74
C ALA A 43 -15.06 -2.43 4.37
N GLU A 44 -15.08 -3.58 5.02
CA GLU A 44 -16.14 -4.08 5.86
C GLU A 44 -15.56 -4.43 7.22
N ILE A 45 -16.16 -3.90 8.28
CA ILE A 45 -15.71 -4.20 9.63
C ILE A 45 -16.91 -4.41 10.56
N PRO A 46 -16.95 -5.50 11.33
CA PRO A 46 -17.97 -5.69 12.38
C PRO A 46 -17.93 -4.52 13.36
N ILE A 47 -19.09 -3.91 13.66
CA ILE A 47 -19.19 -2.76 14.56
C ILE A 47 -20.38 -2.91 15.52
N GLU A 48 -20.23 -2.42 16.73
CA GLU A 48 -21.27 -2.52 17.76
C GLU A 48 -22.22 -1.31 17.76
N ILE A 49 -22.83 -1.05 16.60
CA ILE A 49 -23.92 -0.07 16.46
C ILE A 49 -25.18 -0.88 16.18
N PRO A 50 -26.20 -0.84 17.08
CA PRO A 50 -27.33 -1.78 17.05
C PRO A 50 -28.45 -1.40 16.08
N PHE A 51 -28.23 -0.43 15.20
CA PHE A 51 -29.19 0.04 14.21
C PHE A 51 -28.53 0.36 12.88
N ASN A 52 -29.32 0.25 11.82
CA ASN A 52 -28.87 0.59 10.48
C ASN A 52 -28.85 2.11 10.29
N CYS A 53 -27.74 2.65 9.75
CA CYS A 53 -27.59 4.09 9.51
C CYS A 53 -26.49 4.37 8.48
N CYS A 54 -26.52 5.57 7.88
CA CYS A 54 -25.42 6.11 7.10
C CYS A 54 -24.88 7.36 7.84
N ILE A 55 -23.66 7.31 8.34
CA ILE A 55 -23.12 8.28 9.29
C ILE A 55 -21.77 8.84 8.84
N ASP A 56 -21.49 10.10 9.20
CA ASP A 56 -20.19 10.73 9.04
C ASP A 56 -19.16 10.09 9.98
N LEU A 57 -18.25 9.32 9.41
CA LEU A 57 -17.23 8.59 10.16
C LEU A 57 -16.16 9.51 10.74
N TYR A 58 -15.86 10.63 10.07
CA TYR A 58 -14.90 11.61 10.58
C TYR A 58 -15.43 12.31 11.84
N GLN A 59 -16.69 12.73 11.80
CA GLN A 59 -17.33 13.34 13.00
C GLN A 59 -17.44 12.32 14.13
N LEU A 60 -17.90 11.10 13.84
CA LEU A 60 -18.00 10.03 14.83
C LEU A 60 -16.64 9.75 15.49
N GLU A 61 -15.57 9.55 14.71
CA GLU A 61 -14.24 9.31 15.25
C GLU A 61 -13.75 10.49 16.07
N THR A 62 -14.01 11.72 15.61
CA THR A 62 -13.60 12.93 16.31
C THR A 62 -14.29 13.07 17.67
N VAL A 63 -15.58 12.85 17.73
CA VAL A 63 -16.34 12.90 18.99
C VAL A 63 -15.86 11.80 19.94
N LEU A 64 -15.80 10.54 19.50
CA LEU A 64 -15.38 9.41 20.33
C LEU A 64 -13.93 9.56 20.86
N ARG A 65 -13.06 10.25 20.14
CA ARG A 65 -11.69 10.52 20.59
C ARG A 65 -11.63 11.58 21.71
N ASN A 66 -12.48 12.58 21.65
CA ASN A 66 -12.46 13.70 22.60
C ASN A 66 -13.28 13.46 23.85
N VAL A 67 -14.21 12.51 23.83
CA VAL A 67 -15.01 12.12 24.99
C VAL A 67 -14.16 11.28 25.96
N LYS A 68 -14.05 11.71 27.20
CA LYS A 68 -13.27 11.03 28.24
C LYS A 68 -14.20 10.18 29.13
N GLY A 69 -14.56 8.99 28.69
CA GLY A 69 -15.41 8.08 29.46
C GLY A 69 -16.22 7.13 28.59
N GLU A 70 -17.17 6.44 29.21
CA GLU A 70 -18.08 5.58 28.46
C GLU A 70 -19.13 6.42 27.76
N SER A 71 -19.24 6.22 26.45
CA SER A 71 -20.30 6.83 25.64
C SER A 71 -21.08 5.79 24.89
N VAL A 72 -22.33 6.12 24.56
CA VAL A 72 -23.29 5.25 23.87
C VAL A 72 -23.72 5.93 22.58
N ILE A 73 -23.76 5.17 21.47
CA ILE A 73 -24.32 5.66 20.22
C ILE A 73 -25.81 5.32 20.20
N ILE A 74 -26.66 6.33 20.05
CA ILE A 74 -28.08 6.23 20.08
C ILE A 74 -28.75 6.79 18.83
N ASN A 75 -29.91 6.27 18.46
CA ASN A 75 -30.74 6.82 17.40
C ASN A 75 -32.00 7.44 18.03
N LYS A 76 -32.21 8.72 17.78
CA LYS A 76 -33.44 9.46 18.18
C LYS A 76 -33.96 10.21 16.94
N ASP A 77 -35.22 10.00 16.60
CA ASP A 77 -35.88 10.72 15.49
C ASP A 77 -35.08 10.67 14.15
N ASN A 78 -34.56 9.50 13.81
CA ASN A 78 -33.71 9.26 12.63
C ASN A 78 -32.40 10.04 12.64
N LYS A 79 -31.95 10.54 13.79
CA LYS A 79 -30.65 11.17 13.99
C LYS A 79 -29.77 10.32 14.88
N VAL A 80 -28.48 10.30 14.57
CA VAL A 80 -27.49 9.56 15.35
C VAL A 80 -26.78 10.52 16.31
N PHE A 81 -26.70 10.13 17.57
CA PHE A 81 -26.01 10.88 18.60
C PHE A 81 -24.98 10.01 19.31
N VAL A 82 -23.88 10.62 19.71
CA VAL A 82 -23.00 10.06 20.73
C VAL A 82 -23.42 10.68 22.07
N HIS A 83 -24.02 9.88 22.93
CA HIS A 83 -24.44 10.28 24.27
C HIS A 83 -23.30 10.06 25.25
N PHE A 84 -22.93 11.10 25.98
CA PHE A 84 -21.90 11.07 26.99
C PHE A 84 -22.30 12.02 28.15
N ASP A 85 -22.31 11.50 29.34
CA ASP A 85 -22.89 12.17 30.52
C ASP A 85 -24.30 12.68 30.19
N GLU A 86 -24.57 13.94 30.35
CA GLU A 86 -25.87 14.57 30.04
C GLU A 86 -25.89 15.25 28.65
N THR A 87 -24.87 14.98 27.81
CA THR A 87 -24.68 15.67 26.53
C THR A 87 -24.87 14.72 25.35
N ASP A 88 -25.68 15.16 24.38
CA ASP A 88 -25.88 14.48 23.10
C ASP A 88 -25.10 15.20 21.99
N TYR A 89 -24.10 14.55 21.40
CA TYR A 89 -23.36 15.04 20.24
C TYR A 89 -24.00 14.52 18.96
N ASN A 90 -24.62 15.40 18.18
CA ASN A 90 -25.25 15.02 16.91
C ASN A 90 -24.18 14.67 15.86
N ILE A 91 -24.33 13.52 15.22
CA ILE A 91 -23.51 13.06 14.10
C ILE A 91 -24.30 13.20 12.80
N GLU A 92 -23.71 13.81 11.80
CA GLU A 92 -24.34 14.01 10.51
C GLU A 92 -24.65 12.67 9.85
N THR A 93 -25.86 12.55 9.29
CA THR A 93 -26.38 11.32 8.67
C THR A 93 -26.88 11.59 7.28
N LEU A 94 -26.83 10.57 6.43
CA LEU A 94 -27.49 10.53 5.12
C LEU A 94 -28.55 9.42 5.11
N PRO A 95 -29.50 9.44 4.18
CA PRO A 95 -30.34 8.28 3.91
C PRO A 95 -29.47 7.05 3.62
N ILE A 96 -29.87 5.89 4.15
CA ILE A 96 -29.06 4.65 4.06
C ILE A 96 -28.72 4.30 2.60
N ASP A 97 -29.65 4.54 1.69
CA ASP A 97 -29.48 4.21 0.27
C ASP A 97 -28.62 5.19 -0.53
N SER A 98 -28.17 6.28 0.11
CA SER A 98 -27.39 7.33 -0.58
C SER A 98 -26.08 6.84 -1.16
N LEU A 99 -25.50 5.77 -0.64
CA LEU A 99 -24.19 5.22 -1.05
C LEU A 99 -24.32 3.89 -1.79
N ASN A 100 -25.52 3.42 -2.14
CA ASN A 100 -25.71 2.13 -2.81
C ASN A 100 -25.01 2.01 -4.18
N HIS A 101 -24.64 3.13 -4.80
CA HIS A 101 -23.88 3.12 -6.05
C HIS A 101 -22.37 2.99 -5.88
N THR A 102 -21.87 3.16 -4.66
CA THR A 102 -20.41 3.18 -4.37
C THR A 102 -19.99 2.10 -3.39
N ILE A 103 -20.92 1.53 -2.65
CA ILE A 103 -20.67 0.46 -1.69
C ILE A 103 -21.36 -0.80 -2.17
N ASN A 104 -20.57 -1.85 -2.41
CA ASN A 104 -21.07 -3.18 -2.68
C ASN A 104 -21.19 -3.95 -1.38
N PHE A 105 -22.33 -4.61 -1.17
CA PHE A 105 -22.54 -5.47 -0.01
C PHE A 105 -22.13 -6.90 -0.40
N PHE A 106 -20.87 -7.25 -0.15
CA PHE A 106 -20.37 -8.60 -0.41
C PHE A 106 -20.71 -9.50 0.77
N ASN A 107 -21.21 -10.68 0.52
CA ASN A 107 -21.28 -11.75 1.52
C ASN A 107 -20.21 -12.80 1.17
N ALA A 108 -18.96 -12.41 1.31
CA ALA A 108 -17.84 -13.14 0.77
C ALA A 108 -17.02 -13.82 1.86
N GLN A 109 -16.51 -15.02 1.54
CA GLN A 109 -15.57 -15.76 2.36
C GLN A 109 -14.22 -15.87 1.63
N THR A 110 -13.15 -15.90 2.40
CA THR A 110 -11.79 -16.10 1.87
C THR A 110 -11.61 -17.56 1.42
N SER A 111 -10.95 -17.74 0.28
CA SER A 111 -10.69 -19.06 -0.30
C SER A 111 -9.34 -19.63 0.10
N VAL A 112 -8.41 -18.81 0.59
CA VAL A 112 -7.05 -19.20 0.99
C VAL A 112 -6.79 -18.70 2.42
N LYS A 113 -6.30 -19.60 3.27
CA LYS A 113 -5.82 -19.23 4.63
C LYS A 113 -4.39 -18.72 4.55
N CYS A 114 -4.06 -17.66 5.26
CA CYS A 114 -2.75 -17.01 5.19
C CYS A 114 -1.66 -17.66 6.06
N ASP A 115 -1.99 -18.68 6.84
CA ASP A 115 -0.98 -19.52 7.51
C ASP A 115 -0.01 -20.15 6.51
N GLU A 116 -0.42 -20.25 5.25
CA GLU A 116 0.33 -20.86 4.16
C GLU A 116 1.12 -19.83 3.32
N SER A 117 0.92 -18.51 3.51
CA SER A 117 1.57 -17.50 2.66
C SER A 117 1.77 -16.13 3.30
N PRO A 118 2.65 -15.98 4.29
CA PRO A 118 2.96 -14.68 4.90
C PRO A 118 3.66 -13.70 3.94
N CYS A 119 4.12 -14.16 2.77
CA CYS A 119 4.94 -13.37 1.86
C CYS A 119 4.19 -12.25 1.13
N ILE A 120 2.94 -12.46 0.71
CA ILE A 120 2.27 -11.49 -0.17
C ILE A 120 2.01 -10.15 0.50
N PHE A 121 1.64 -10.16 1.78
CA PHE A 121 1.39 -8.93 2.53
C PHE A 121 2.68 -8.14 2.75
N LYS A 122 3.74 -8.82 3.15
CA LYS A 122 5.07 -8.21 3.29
C LYS A 122 5.55 -7.60 1.97
N TRP A 123 5.27 -8.28 0.87
CA TRP A 123 5.52 -7.82 -0.48
C TRP A 123 4.73 -6.56 -0.83
N LEU A 124 3.41 -6.59 -0.64
CA LEU A 124 2.53 -5.47 -0.92
C LEU A 124 2.93 -4.25 -0.08
N CYS A 125 3.23 -4.43 1.20
CA CYS A 125 3.70 -3.36 2.08
C CYS A 125 5.06 -2.80 1.64
N GLY A 126 6.02 -3.66 1.29
CA GLY A 126 7.35 -3.23 0.86
C GLY A 126 7.32 -2.49 -0.47
N ILE A 127 6.51 -2.95 -1.41
CA ILE A 127 6.30 -2.25 -2.68
C ILE A 127 5.66 -0.89 -2.43
N ALA A 128 4.62 -0.81 -1.61
CA ALA A 128 3.97 0.44 -1.28
C ALA A 128 4.92 1.43 -0.57
N GLU A 129 5.85 0.96 0.25
CA GLU A 129 6.89 1.82 0.85
C GLU A 129 7.88 2.39 -0.16
N GLY A 130 8.14 1.65 -1.23
CA GLY A 130 9.09 2.05 -2.28
C GLY A 130 8.49 2.89 -3.39
N TYR A 131 7.26 2.61 -3.77
CA TYR A 131 6.53 3.33 -4.81
C TYR A 131 5.72 4.49 -4.23
N VAL A 132 6.33 5.31 -3.41
CA VAL A 132 5.69 6.49 -2.85
C VAL A 132 5.54 7.56 -3.92
N GLN A 133 4.33 7.67 -4.43
CA GLN A 133 3.75 8.74 -5.24
C GLN A 133 4.38 8.99 -6.63
N PRO A 134 3.55 9.05 -7.68
CA PRO A 134 3.94 9.70 -8.91
C PRO A 134 4.35 11.15 -8.57
N ILE A 135 5.43 11.60 -9.14
CA ILE A 135 5.87 12.99 -9.03
C ILE A 135 4.77 13.86 -9.60
N GLY A 136 4.26 14.75 -8.78
CA GLY A 136 3.24 15.74 -8.98
C GLY A 136 2.67 15.94 -10.38
N ASN A 137 1.37 16.18 -10.45
CA ASN A 137 0.60 16.80 -11.55
C ASN A 137 0.85 16.35 -13.00
N GLU A 138 1.52 15.25 -13.26
CA GLU A 138 1.53 14.68 -14.60
C GLU A 138 0.16 14.06 -14.88
N GLN A 139 -0.65 14.77 -15.65
CA GLN A 139 -2.00 14.39 -16.08
C GLN A 139 -2.05 13.10 -16.94
N ASN A 140 -0.91 12.44 -17.18
CA ASN A 140 -0.78 11.22 -17.97
C ASN A 140 0.12 10.21 -17.25
N VAL A 141 -0.28 9.75 -16.07
CA VAL A 141 0.40 8.59 -15.47
C VAL A 141 0.05 7.35 -16.29
N ASP A 142 1.07 6.68 -16.83
CA ASP A 142 0.88 5.46 -17.58
C ASP A 142 0.29 4.38 -16.65
N PHE A 143 -0.80 3.75 -17.07
CA PHE A 143 -1.46 2.64 -16.36
C PHE A 143 -0.45 1.59 -15.81
N LEU A 144 0.67 1.38 -16.53
CA LEU A 144 1.73 0.46 -16.13
C LEU A 144 2.42 0.87 -14.82
N CYS A 145 2.56 2.17 -14.56
CA CYS A 145 3.24 2.71 -13.40
C CYS A 145 2.38 2.76 -12.16
N GLU A 146 1.06 2.57 -12.33
CA GLU A 146 0.08 2.59 -11.25
C GLU A 146 -0.44 1.20 -10.88
N THR A 147 0.14 0.15 -11.48
CA THR A 147 -0.40 -1.20 -11.37
C THR A 147 0.66 -2.20 -10.95
N LEU A 148 0.31 -3.04 -9.99
CA LEU A 148 1.02 -4.24 -9.64
C LEU A 148 0.40 -5.42 -10.41
N ILE A 149 1.20 -6.12 -11.21
CA ILE A 149 0.73 -7.28 -11.97
C ILE A 149 1.20 -8.57 -11.31
N ILE A 150 0.26 -9.49 -11.09
CA ILE A 150 0.53 -10.86 -10.65
C ILE A 150 0.17 -11.79 -11.81
N HIS A 151 1.08 -12.64 -12.21
CA HIS A 151 0.88 -13.63 -13.26
C HIS A 151 1.84 -14.82 -13.08
N ASN A 152 1.34 -16.04 -13.25
CA ASN A 152 2.12 -17.29 -13.15
C ASN A 152 3.01 -17.38 -11.90
N GLY A 153 2.45 -17.11 -10.71
CA GLY A 153 3.20 -17.18 -9.45
C GLY A 153 4.29 -16.12 -9.31
N THR A 154 4.29 -15.10 -10.15
CA THR A 154 5.22 -13.98 -10.02
C THR A 154 4.49 -12.65 -10.02
N LEU A 155 5.12 -11.65 -9.44
CA LEU A 155 4.64 -10.30 -9.30
C LEU A 155 5.62 -9.37 -10.00
N VAL A 156 5.13 -8.38 -10.74
CA VAL A 156 5.95 -7.34 -11.35
C VAL A 156 5.31 -5.96 -11.19
N CYS A 157 6.13 -4.96 -10.95
CA CYS A 157 5.72 -3.56 -10.96
C CYS A 157 6.84 -2.65 -11.49
N THR A 158 6.46 -1.46 -11.93
CA THR A 158 7.40 -0.46 -12.49
C THR A 158 6.90 0.96 -12.24
N ASP A 159 7.83 1.91 -12.20
CA ASP A 159 7.58 3.35 -12.24
C ASP A 159 8.20 4.04 -13.46
N LYS A 160 8.44 3.32 -14.53
CA LYS A 160 9.18 3.64 -15.77
C LYS A 160 10.70 3.55 -15.64
N TYR A 161 11.27 3.89 -14.49
CA TYR A 161 12.72 3.91 -14.26
C TYR A 161 13.20 2.66 -13.52
N ASN A 162 12.29 2.03 -12.79
CA ASN A 162 12.58 0.87 -11.96
C ASN A 162 11.63 -0.26 -12.31
N ILE A 163 12.14 -1.49 -12.25
CA ILE A 163 11.34 -2.71 -12.40
C ILE A 163 11.69 -3.64 -11.25
N ILE A 164 10.67 -4.15 -10.57
CA ILE A 164 10.83 -5.16 -9.53
C ILE A 164 10.01 -6.38 -9.92
N GLN A 165 10.63 -7.53 -9.80
CA GLN A 165 9.98 -8.83 -9.96
C GLN A 165 10.16 -9.64 -8.70
N GLY A 166 9.13 -10.37 -8.34
CA GLY A 166 9.16 -11.29 -7.23
C GLY A 166 8.45 -12.60 -7.51
N ILE A 167 8.95 -13.66 -6.91
CA ILE A 167 8.38 -14.99 -6.97
C ILE A 167 7.46 -15.16 -5.78
N LEU A 168 6.22 -15.57 -6.03
CA LEU A 168 5.25 -15.93 -5.02
C LEU A 168 5.34 -17.44 -4.76
N ASP A 169 5.23 -17.85 -3.52
CA ASP A 169 5.27 -19.25 -3.10
C ASP A 169 3.92 -19.96 -3.26
N PHE A 170 2.94 -19.27 -3.85
CA PHE A 170 1.61 -19.83 -4.09
C PHE A 170 1.04 -19.36 -5.43
N ASN A 171 0.13 -20.16 -5.95
CA ASN A 171 -0.48 -19.90 -7.26
C ASN A 171 -1.71 -18.99 -7.11
N MET A 172 -1.65 -17.83 -7.72
CA MET A 172 -2.77 -16.90 -7.82
C MET A 172 -3.18 -16.71 -9.28
N PRO A 173 -4.46 -16.48 -9.55
CA PRO A 173 -4.91 -16.10 -10.88
C PRO A 173 -4.24 -14.79 -11.32
N THR A 174 -4.23 -14.55 -12.63
CA THR A 174 -3.72 -13.29 -13.17
C THR A 174 -4.50 -12.12 -12.63
N MET A 175 -3.78 -11.18 -12.01
CA MET A 175 -4.35 -10.00 -11.38
C MET A 175 -3.55 -8.75 -11.73
N ALA A 176 -4.24 -7.62 -11.70
CA ALA A 176 -3.65 -6.30 -11.79
C ALA A 176 -4.25 -5.42 -10.70
N LEU A 177 -3.45 -5.05 -9.72
CA LEU A 177 -3.89 -4.31 -8.54
C LEU A 177 -3.44 -2.85 -8.65
N PRO A 178 -4.33 -1.87 -8.38
CA PRO A 178 -3.95 -0.47 -8.40
C PRO A 178 -3.00 -0.15 -7.23
N LEU A 179 -1.90 0.55 -7.51
CA LEU A 179 -0.92 0.95 -6.50
C LEU A 179 -1.54 1.81 -5.39
N SER A 180 -2.53 2.63 -5.70
CA SER A 180 -3.28 3.41 -4.71
C SER A 180 -3.91 2.55 -3.61
N ALA A 181 -4.42 1.37 -3.98
CA ALA A 181 -4.94 0.40 -3.02
C ALA A 181 -3.82 -0.24 -2.19
N ILE A 182 -2.68 -0.52 -2.82
CA ILE A 182 -1.52 -1.13 -2.16
C ILE A 182 -0.90 -0.17 -1.14
N ILE A 183 -0.79 1.12 -1.46
CA ILE A 183 -0.30 2.16 -0.55
C ILE A 183 -1.13 2.21 0.74
N PHE A 184 -2.41 1.90 0.66
CA PHE A 184 -3.26 1.82 1.85
C PHE A 184 -2.82 0.73 2.82
N PHE A 185 -2.33 -0.42 2.34
CA PHE A 185 -1.84 -1.50 3.20
C PHE A 185 -0.74 -1.08 4.16
N ASN A 186 0.13 -0.17 3.76
CA ASN A 186 1.16 0.36 4.65
C ASN A 186 0.59 1.03 5.90
N LYS A 187 -0.61 1.55 5.80
CA LYS A 187 -1.27 2.27 6.88
C LYS A 187 -1.97 1.32 7.86
N ILE A 188 -2.32 0.11 7.41
CA ILE A 188 -2.99 -0.92 8.23
C ILE A 188 -2.08 -2.13 8.55
N LYS A 189 -0.80 -2.04 8.27
CA LYS A 189 0.21 -3.11 8.40
C LYS A 189 0.39 -3.73 9.79
N LYS A 190 -0.27 -3.21 10.80
CA LYS A 190 -0.25 -3.76 12.17
C LYS A 190 -1.26 -4.87 12.39
N GLU A 191 -2.18 -5.07 11.46
CA GLU A 191 -3.21 -6.09 11.55
C GLU A 191 -2.75 -7.35 10.84
N ASP A 192 -2.95 -8.50 11.48
CA ASP A 192 -2.58 -9.80 10.90
C ASP A 192 -3.65 -10.26 9.89
N ILE A 193 -3.19 -10.71 8.74
CA ILE A 193 -4.05 -11.29 7.70
C ILE A 193 -4.36 -12.74 8.07
N VAL A 194 -5.63 -13.11 8.00
CA VAL A 194 -6.09 -14.50 8.22
C VAL A 194 -6.56 -15.19 6.95
N GLY A 195 -6.88 -14.43 5.90
CA GLY A 195 -7.33 -15.04 4.66
C GLY A 195 -7.32 -14.08 3.47
N MET A 196 -7.31 -14.67 2.27
CA MET A 196 -7.42 -13.96 1.00
C MET A 196 -8.33 -14.72 0.04
N GLY A 197 -8.85 -14.04 -0.96
CA GLY A 197 -9.67 -14.66 -2.01
C GLY A 197 -10.00 -13.70 -3.14
N LEU A 198 -10.57 -14.25 -4.20
CA LEU A 198 -11.20 -13.47 -5.25
C LEU A 198 -12.71 -13.52 -5.08
N VAL A 199 -13.33 -12.36 -5.13
CA VAL A 199 -14.77 -12.20 -5.06
C VAL A 199 -15.19 -11.33 -6.24
N ASN A 200 -15.86 -11.95 -7.23
CA ASN A 200 -16.12 -11.29 -8.49
C ASN A 200 -14.81 -10.72 -9.10
N GLU A 201 -14.75 -9.41 -9.26
CA GLU A 201 -13.62 -8.66 -9.81
C GLU A 201 -12.71 -8.06 -8.72
N PHE A 202 -12.86 -8.48 -7.44
CA PHE A 202 -12.12 -7.91 -6.32
C PHE A 202 -11.21 -8.94 -5.66
N LEU A 203 -10.01 -8.50 -5.28
CA LEU A 203 -9.20 -9.20 -4.29
C LEU A 203 -9.74 -8.88 -2.90
N LEU A 204 -10.18 -9.93 -2.19
CA LEU A 204 -10.56 -9.86 -0.78
C LEU A 204 -9.35 -10.18 0.09
N ILE A 205 -9.14 -9.36 1.13
CA ILE A 205 -8.20 -9.65 2.22
C ILE A 205 -8.97 -9.54 3.53
N GLU A 206 -8.84 -10.55 4.38
CA GLU A 206 -9.46 -10.62 5.69
C GLU A 206 -8.41 -10.59 6.78
N PHE A 207 -8.67 -9.80 7.83
CA PHE A 207 -7.80 -9.60 8.97
C PHE A 207 -8.38 -10.24 10.24
N VAL A 208 -7.51 -10.52 11.21
CA VAL A 208 -7.88 -11.19 12.48
C VAL A 208 -8.98 -10.47 13.26
N ASN A 209 -9.07 -9.15 13.15
CA ASN A 209 -10.10 -8.33 13.80
C ASN A 209 -11.46 -8.33 13.05
N GLY A 210 -11.60 -9.16 12.01
CA GLY A 210 -12.78 -9.27 11.18
C GLY A 210 -12.91 -8.15 10.12
N LEU A 211 -11.93 -7.26 9.99
CA LEU A 211 -11.86 -6.31 8.88
C LEU A 211 -11.68 -7.10 7.57
N LYS A 212 -12.54 -6.84 6.61
CA LYS A 212 -12.43 -7.29 5.23
C LYS A 212 -12.12 -6.09 4.34
N PHE A 213 -11.22 -6.30 3.40
CA PHE A 213 -10.76 -5.27 2.50
C PHE A 213 -10.83 -5.76 1.07
N TYR A 214 -11.48 -5.01 0.20
CA TYR A 214 -11.69 -5.35 -1.20
C TYR A 214 -10.95 -4.36 -2.09
N MET A 215 -10.09 -4.88 -2.94
CA MET A 215 -9.38 -4.12 -3.97
C MET A 215 -9.81 -4.57 -5.36
N PRO A 216 -10.06 -3.65 -6.31
CA PRO A 216 -10.41 -4.04 -7.66
C PRO A 216 -9.26 -4.78 -8.34
N ASN A 217 -9.59 -5.87 -9.02
CA ASN A 217 -8.70 -6.53 -9.96
C ASN A 217 -8.92 -5.94 -11.36
N LEU A 218 -8.00 -5.08 -11.78
CA LEU A 218 -8.07 -4.40 -13.08
C LEU A 218 -7.91 -5.35 -14.28
N ALA A 219 -7.48 -6.60 -14.04
CA ALA A 219 -7.34 -7.61 -15.10
C ALA A 219 -8.67 -8.22 -15.53
N HIS A 220 -9.75 -8.07 -14.77
CA HIS A 220 -11.02 -8.78 -14.99
C HIS A 220 -11.51 -8.74 -16.45
N ASN A 221 -11.48 -7.56 -17.10
CA ASN A 221 -11.92 -7.37 -18.49
C ASN A 221 -10.78 -7.14 -19.48
N GLN A 222 -9.51 -7.28 -19.08
CA GLN A 222 -8.34 -6.94 -19.90
C GLN A 222 -7.18 -7.93 -19.74
N ILE A 223 -7.48 -9.19 -19.47
CA ILE A 223 -6.49 -10.20 -19.09
C ILE A 223 -5.35 -10.33 -20.11
N GLU A 224 -5.66 -10.36 -21.41
CA GLU A 224 -4.64 -10.47 -22.47
C GLU A 224 -3.71 -9.25 -22.50
N ARG A 225 -4.27 -8.06 -22.31
CA ARG A 225 -3.48 -6.82 -22.22
C ARG A 225 -2.54 -6.85 -21.01
N ILE A 226 -3.01 -7.34 -19.88
CA ILE A 226 -2.22 -7.48 -18.66
C ILE A 226 -1.09 -8.49 -18.85
N ILE A 227 -1.36 -9.66 -19.44
CA ILE A 227 -0.34 -10.67 -19.74
C ILE A 227 0.70 -10.12 -20.72
N THR A 228 0.28 -9.44 -21.78
CA THR A 228 1.19 -8.79 -22.74
C THR A 228 2.10 -7.77 -22.05
N THR A 229 1.52 -6.97 -21.16
CA THR A 229 2.24 -5.97 -20.35
C THR A 229 3.24 -6.63 -19.42
N TYR A 230 2.83 -7.67 -18.68
CA TYR A 230 3.69 -8.46 -17.82
C TYR A 230 4.91 -8.99 -18.58
N ASN A 231 4.68 -9.67 -19.71
CA ASN A 231 5.74 -10.24 -20.54
C ASN A 231 6.74 -9.17 -21.04
N ARG A 232 6.23 -7.98 -21.40
CA ARG A 232 7.07 -6.83 -21.80
C ARG A 232 7.95 -6.34 -20.64
N LEU A 233 7.40 -6.22 -19.44
CA LEU A 233 8.13 -5.77 -18.26
C LEU A 233 9.21 -6.77 -17.86
N VAL A 234 8.87 -8.06 -17.78
CA VAL A 234 9.84 -9.13 -17.47
C VAL A 234 10.94 -9.19 -18.54
N GLY A 235 10.59 -9.17 -19.81
CA GLY A 235 11.57 -9.16 -20.89
C GLY A 235 12.43 -7.89 -20.91
N THR A 236 11.95 -6.76 -20.40
CA THR A 236 12.75 -5.56 -20.22
C THR A 236 13.73 -5.73 -19.05
N LEU A 237 13.25 -6.26 -17.92
CA LEU A 237 14.10 -6.58 -16.78
C LEU A 237 15.21 -7.54 -17.16
N ASP A 238 14.90 -8.63 -17.86
CA ASP A 238 15.87 -9.64 -18.29
C ASP A 238 17.00 -9.07 -19.17
N ARG A 239 16.70 -8.03 -19.97
CA ARG A 239 17.70 -7.37 -20.83
C ARG A 239 18.65 -6.43 -20.09
N VAL A 240 18.23 -5.84 -18.98
CA VAL A 240 19.01 -4.84 -18.25
C VAL A 240 19.61 -5.38 -16.96
N TRP A 241 19.06 -6.48 -16.45
CA TRP A 241 19.49 -7.07 -15.19
C TRP A 241 20.79 -7.86 -15.34
N GLU A 242 21.74 -7.56 -14.49
CA GLU A 242 22.99 -8.31 -14.36
C GLU A 242 23.04 -8.96 -12.98
N ALA A 243 23.56 -10.18 -12.91
CA ALA A 243 23.63 -10.94 -11.68
C ALA A 243 24.43 -10.19 -10.59
N PRO A 244 23.79 -9.77 -9.49
CA PRO A 244 24.45 -8.98 -8.45
C PRO A 244 25.36 -9.85 -7.59
N ASN A 245 26.52 -9.30 -7.21
CA ASN A 245 27.55 -9.99 -6.45
C ASN A 245 28.14 -9.17 -5.29
N ILE A 246 27.77 -7.90 -5.17
CA ILE A 246 28.28 -6.97 -4.14
C ILE A 246 27.26 -6.82 -3.04
N GLU A 247 27.61 -7.15 -1.80
CA GLU A 247 26.78 -6.91 -0.62
C GLU A 247 27.02 -5.50 -0.08
N ILE A 248 25.96 -4.71 0.09
CA ILE A 248 26.02 -3.43 0.82
C ILE A 248 25.75 -3.71 2.30
N PRO A 249 26.70 -3.44 3.21
CA PRO A 249 26.52 -3.67 4.64
C PRO A 249 25.34 -2.89 5.21
N VAL A 250 24.68 -3.44 6.24
CA VAL A 250 23.53 -2.81 6.90
C VAL A 250 23.86 -1.39 7.38
N LEU A 251 25.04 -1.20 7.99
CA LEU A 251 25.50 0.11 8.46
C LEU A 251 25.54 1.14 7.31
N VAL A 252 26.03 0.73 6.12
CA VAL A 252 26.07 1.62 4.94
C VAL A 252 24.65 1.97 4.47
N LYS A 253 23.73 1.00 4.46
CA LYS A 253 22.32 1.25 4.13
C LYS A 253 21.67 2.24 5.10
N GLU A 254 21.94 2.10 6.40
CA GLU A 254 21.44 3.03 7.43
C GLU A 254 21.98 4.45 7.23
N GLN A 255 23.27 4.58 6.88
CA GLN A 255 23.90 5.87 6.60
C GLN A 255 23.34 6.51 5.31
N ILE A 256 23.11 5.74 4.26
CA ILE A 256 22.43 6.23 3.06
C ILE A 256 21.00 6.70 3.37
N ASN A 257 20.28 5.96 4.22
CA ASN A 257 18.95 6.37 4.67
C ASN A 257 18.95 7.64 5.54
N LEU A 258 20.04 7.90 6.27
CA LEU A 258 20.20 9.10 7.08
C LEU A 258 20.37 10.35 6.19
N ILE A 259 21.14 10.25 5.09
CA ILE A 259 21.39 11.41 4.21
C ILE A 259 20.10 11.98 3.62
N ASN A 260 19.11 11.11 3.35
CA ASN A 260 17.80 11.57 2.87
C ASN A 260 17.00 12.39 3.90
N LYS A 261 17.27 12.21 5.19
CA LYS A 261 16.59 12.99 6.25
C LYS A 261 17.16 14.38 6.40
N ILE A 262 18.38 14.62 5.92
CA ILE A 262 19.11 15.88 6.06
C ILE A 262 19.22 16.63 4.73
N SER A 263 18.92 16.02 3.59
CA SER A 263 18.90 16.65 2.27
C SER A 263 17.49 16.87 1.78
N LEU A 264 17.24 18.02 1.17
CA LEU A 264 15.95 18.35 0.54
C LEU A 264 15.87 17.84 -0.91
N GLN A 265 16.98 17.48 -1.51
CA GLN A 265 17.01 16.96 -2.89
C GLN A 265 16.74 15.44 -2.92
N ASN A 266 16.00 15.03 -3.95
CA ASN A 266 15.69 13.61 -4.16
C ASN A 266 16.83 12.83 -4.85
N ALA A 267 17.82 13.50 -5.45
CA ALA A 267 18.93 12.85 -6.14
C ALA A 267 20.06 12.50 -5.17
N VAL A 268 20.53 11.26 -5.25
CA VAL A 268 21.60 10.72 -4.41
C VAL A 268 22.68 10.14 -5.32
N PHE A 269 23.92 10.52 -5.05
CA PHE A 269 25.11 9.92 -5.62
C PHE A 269 25.80 9.08 -4.53
N PHE A 270 26.13 7.83 -4.82
CA PHE A 270 26.91 7.03 -3.89
C PHE A 270 27.89 6.11 -4.60
N ASN A 271 28.96 5.79 -3.91
CA ASN A 271 29.97 4.85 -4.34
C ASN A 271 30.36 3.91 -3.17
N ASN A 272 31.45 3.19 -3.30
CA ASN A 272 31.92 2.25 -2.29
C ASN A 272 32.45 2.88 -1.00
N THR A 273 32.60 4.21 -0.90
CA THR A 273 33.20 4.90 0.26
C THR A 273 32.37 6.08 0.78
N PHE A 274 31.48 6.65 -0.02
CA PHE A 274 30.63 7.75 0.43
C PHE A 274 29.29 7.81 -0.29
N CYS A 275 28.35 8.51 0.34
CA CYS A 275 27.06 8.89 -0.23
C CYS A 275 26.91 10.41 -0.10
N ARG A 276 26.49 11.06 -1.20
CA ARG A 276 26.30 12.52 -1.25
C ARG A 276 24.94 12.86 -1.81
N ALA A 277 24.28 13.82 -1.18
CA ALA A 277 23.07 14.45 -1.67
C ALA A 277 23.19 15.96 -1.44
N GLU A 278 23.13 16.75 -2.52
CA GLU A 278 23.27 18.22 -2.47
C GLU A 278 24.56 18.66 -1.74
N ASN A 279 24.41 19.30 -0.58
CA ASN A 279 25.49 19.80 0.26
C ASN A 279 25.85 18.86 1.42
N SER A 280 25.27 17.68 1.47
CA SER A 280 25.46 16.70 2.54
C SER A 280 26.23 15.50 2.01
N GLU A 281 27.25 15.08 2.75
CA GLU A 281 28.04 13.91 2.41
C GLU A 281 28.31 13.06 3.66
N ILE A 282 28.21 11.76 3.51
CA ILE A 282 28.49 10.78 4.56
C ILE A 282 29.54 9.81 4.02
N HIS A 283 30.63 9.64 4.78
CA HIS A 283 31.69 8.67 4.49
C HIS A 283 31.50 7.39 5.28
N TYR A 284 31.84 6.27 4.67
CA TYR A 284 31.82 4.95 5.29
C TYR A 284 33.01 4.09 4.81
N PRO A 285 33.39 3.04 5.54
CA PRO A 285 34.42 2.11 5.09
C PRO A 285 34.07 1.49 3.73
N SER A 286 35.06 1.32 2.86
CA SER A 286 34.84 0.66 1.57
C SER A 286 34.25 -0.73 1.77
N PHE A 287 33.15 -1.02 1.09
CA PHE A 287 32.45 -2.30 1.15
C PHE A 287 32.75 -3.21 -0.06
N THR A 288 33.47 -2.73 -1.05
CA THR A 288 33.89 -3.51 -2.22
C THR A 288 35.15 -2.93 -2.85
N ASN A 289 35.95 -3.79 -3.45
CA ASN A 289 37.11 -3.39 -4.26
C ASN A 289 36.72 -3.17 -5.74
N GLU A 290 35.52 -3.58 -6.14
CA GLU A 290 35.01 -3.33 -7.50
C GLU A 290 34.54 -1.87 -7.63
N PRO A 291 34.65 -1.25 -8.83
CA PRO A 291 34.06 0.04 -9.07
C PRO A 291 32.56 0.02 -8.84
N PHE A 292 32.09 0.80 -7.87
CA PHE A 292 30.69 0.89 -7.52
C PHE A 292 30.30 2.37 -7.46
N ILE A 293 29.69 2.87 -8.54
CA ILE A 293 29.27 4.26 -8.66
C ILE A 293 27.85 4.30 -9.17
N PHE A 294 26.97 5.00 -8.45
CA PHE A 294 25.57 5.08 -8.81
C PHE A 294 24.95 6.43 -8.45
N LYS A 295 24.19 7.01 -9.38
CA LYS A 295 23.40 8.21 -9.18
C LYS A 295 21.94 7.91 -9.51
N CYS A 296 21.03 8.13 -8.55
CA CYS A 296 19.61 7.87 -8.74
C CYS A 296 18.77 8.80 -7.87
N LEU A 297 17.45 8.71 -8.05
CA LEU A 297 16.52 9.29 -7.07
C LEU A 297 16.51 8.44 -5.80
N TYR A 298 16.60 9.08 -4.65
CA TYR A 298 16.64 8.37 -3.36
C TYR A 298 15.44 7.44 -3.16
N ARG A 299 14.23 7.86 -3.55
CA ARG A 299 13.03 7.03 -3.46
C ARG A 299 13.19 5.68 -4.14
N ASN A 300 13.88 5.64 -5.29
CA ASN A 300 14.13 4.44 -6.06
C ASN A 300 15.18 3.57 -5.37
N LEU A 301 16.24 4.20 -4.87
CA LEU A 301 17.27 3.54 -4.09
C LEU A 301 16.72 2.88 -2.81
N LYS A 302 15.80 3.55 -2.12
CA LYS A 302 15.16 3.03 -0.92
C LYS A 302 14.52 1.66 -1.14
N VAL A 303 13.85 1.44 -2.26
CA VAL A 303 13.26 0.14 -2.64
C VAL A 303 14.33 -0.93 -2.76
N ALA A 304 15.38 -0.64 -3.50
CA ALA A 304 16.48 -1.60 -3.67
C ALA A 304 17.18 -1.91 -2.35
N LEU A 305 17.46 -0.89 -1.52
CA LEU A 305 18.09 -1.09 -0.22
C LEU A 305 17.22 -1.88 0.75
N PHE A 306 15.91 -1.75 0.65
CA PHE A 306 14.95 -2.49 1.47
C PHE A 306 14.91 -3.98 1.09
N TRP A 307 14.79 -4.29 -0.20
CA TRP A 307 14.66 -5.66 -0.70
C TRP A 307 15.99 -6.34 -0.99
N GLY A 308 16.97 -5.57 -1.51
CA GLY A 308 18.22 -6.11 -1.99
C GLY A 308 19.21 -6.45 -0.85
N LYS A 309 19.88 -7.57 -1.00
CA LYS A 309 21.11 -7.90 -0.27
C LYS A 309 22.33 -7.73 -1.17
N TYR A 310 22.22 -8.22 -2.40
CA TYR A 310 23.28 -8.16 -3.40
C TYR A 310 22.95 -7.14 -4.47
N PHE A 311 23.97 -6.44 -4.94
CA PHE A 311 23.88 -5.33 -5.90
C PHE A 311 24.95 -5.43 -6.97
N LYS A 312 24.66 -4.85 -8.14
CA LYS A 312 25.61 -4.63 -9.21
C LYS A 312 25.23 -3.37 -9.99
N THR A 313 26.19 -2.48 -10.20
CA THR A 313 26.00 -1.29 -11.02
C THR A 313 26.54 -1.50 -12.44
N ASN A 314 25.91 -0.88 -13.42
CA ASN A 314 26.40 -0.75 -14.79
C ASN A 314 26.19 0.70 -15.28
N GLU A 315 26.48 0.96 -16.54
CA GLU A 315 26.36 2.30 -17.13
C GLU A 315 24.94 2.87 -17.08
N LYS A 316 23.93 2.01 -17.12
CA LYS A 316 22.51 2.39 -17.22
C LYS A 316 21.78 2.37 -15.90
N GLY A 317 22.28 1.64 -14.90
CA GLY A 317 21.56 1.50 -13.65
C GLY A 317 22.19 0.53 -12.64
N MET A 318 21.36 0.02 -11.75
CA MET A 318 21.75 -0.90 -10.69
C MET A 318 20.77 -2.07 -10.60
N SER A 319 21.29 -3.27 -10.72
CA SER A 319 20.58 -4.52 -10.43
C SER A 319 20.66 -4.84 -8.94
N PHE A 320 19.60 -5.45 -8.39
CA PHE A 320 19.61 -5.96 -7.02
C PHE A 320 18.92 -7.32 -6.93
N LEU A 321 19.30 -8.08 -5.90
CA LEU A 321 18.76 -9.38 -5.57
C LEU A 321 18.56 -9.50 -4.07
N SER A 322 17.43 -10.05 -3.61
CA SER A 322 17.19 -10.32 -2.20
C SER A 322 18.01 -11.50 -1.69
N GLU A 323 18.15 -11.62 -0.36
CA GLU A 323 18.83 -12.75 0.28
C GLU A 323 18.22 -14.10 -0.08
N SER A 324 16.88 -14.17 -0.14
CA SER A 324 16.14 -15.36 -0.52
C SER A 324 16.18 -15.68 -2.02
N SER A 325 16.75 -14.79 -2.84
CA SER A 325 16.71 -14.82 -4.30
C SER A 325 15.30 -14.79 -4.92
N LEU A 326 14.28 -14.56 -4.10
CA LEU A 326 12.87 -14.48 -4.55
C LEU A 326 12.53 -13.12 -5.17
N ILE A 327 13.33 -12.09 -4.90
CA ILE A 327 13.11 -10.72 -5.35
C ILE A 327 14.31 -10.23 -6.12
N ARG A 328 14.09 -9.83 -7.35
CA ARG A 328 15.09 -9.14 -8.18
C ARG A 328 14.53 -7.85 -8.73
N GLY A 329 15.39 -6.90 -8.99
CA GLY A 329 14.98 -5.65 -9.59
C GLY A 329 16.11 -4.88 -10.23
N TYR A 330 15.71 -3.82 -10.90
CA TYR A 330 16.60 -2.90 -11.59
C TYR A 330 16.16 -1.46 -11.34
N ILE A 331 17.11 -0.60 -11.06
CA ILE A 331 16.91 0.83 -10.88
C ILE A 331 17.68 1.57 -11.96
N GLY A 332 17.00 2.42 -12.71
CA GLY A 332 17.63 3.28 -13.73
C GLY A 332 18.47 4.39 -13.09
N LYS A 333 19.59 4.69 -13.72
CA LYS A 333 20.46 5.81 -13.38
C LYS A 333 19.80 7.13 -13.80
N VAL A 334 19.94 8.16 -12.98
CA VAL A 334 19.64 9.54 -13.41
C VAL A 334 20.80 10.02 -14.26
N LEU A 335 20.51 10.41 -15.48
CA LEU A 335 21.51 11.03 -16.37
C LEU A 335 21.76 12.46 -15.87
N ASP A 336 23.01 12.90 -15.96
CA ASP A 336 23.34 14.32 -15.83
C ASP A 336 22.87 15.01 -17.11
N ASP A 337 22.04 16.05 -16.97
CA ASP A 337 21.68 16.96 -18.05
C ASP A 337 22.89 17.80 -18.48
#